data_311ba24587076939b8fa712154cd5672
#
_entry.id   311ba24587076939b8fa712154cd5672
#
_cell.length_a   1.000
_cell.length_b   1.000
_cell.length_c   1.000
_cell.angle_alpha   90.00
_cell.angle_beta   90.00
_cell.angle_gamma   90.00
#
_symmetry.space_group_name_H-M   'P 1'
#
loop_
_entity.id
_entity.type
_entity.pdbx_description
1 polymer ?
#
loop_
_entity_poly.entity_id
_entity_poly.type
_entity_poly.pdbx_seq_one_letter_code
_entity_poly.pdbx_strand_id
1 'polypeptide(L)'
;MKMHFIAPAALSRRRIVTGLAAVLALPFAPASAAGSETAAKAFLNSIYRNYLGSSSGAAKGVPLTNAKLVRGYFTVGLASLILEDRASAAKRGEPPVLDGDPFVGHQDWDVSNLSVDVKENGAFKAMGTVSFMNAGKPEKIVIELLRSGDEWRIADIEWDSGTLRGLYRRKAAHEGEVAPR
;
A
#
# COMPACT_ATOMS: atom_id res chain seq x y z
N MET A 1 -3.35 86.42 57.01
CA MET A 1 -2.11 85.79 56.48
C MET A 1 -2.17 84.29 56.60
N LYS A 2 -2.65 83.58 55.57
CA LYS A 2 -2.88 82.12 55.61
C LYS A 2 -1.80 81.42 54.78
N MET A 3 -0.98 80.64 55.48
CA MET A 3 -0.02 79.79 54.85
C MET A 3 -0.67 78.50 54.35
N HIS A 4 -0.51 78.21 53.04
CA HIS A 4 -0.96 76.96 52.46
C HIS A 4 0.22 75.99 52.43
N PHE A 5 0.08 74.88 53.12
CA PHE A 5 0.98 73.74 53.05
C PHE A 5 0.67 72.89 51.86
N ILE A 6 1.65 72.70 51.00
CA ILE A 6 1.57 71.78 49.87
C ILE A 6 2.19 70.47 50.31
N ALA A 7 1.37 69.38 50.25
CA ALA A 7 1.83 68.03 50.55
C ALA A 7 2.50 67.41 49.30
N PRO A 8 3.54 66.59 49.44
CA PRO A 8 4.20 65.94 48.34
C PRO A 8 3.42 64.68 47.84
N ALA A 9 3.38 64.50 46.53
CA ALA A 9 2.76 63.39 45.84
C ALA A 9 3.46 62.05 46.10
N ALA A 10 2.67 61.05 46.44
CA ALA A 10 3.14 59.67 46.63
C ALA A 10 3.50 59.00 45.29
N LEU A 11 4.72 58.50 45.14
CA LEU A 11 5.14 57.66 44.02
C LEU A 11 4.45 56.27 44.08
N SER A 12 3.62 56.03 43.11
CA SER A 12 3.03 54.70 42.88
C SER A 12 4.06 53.73 42.34
N ARG A 13 4.37 52.69 43.14
CA ARG A 13 5.23 51.55 42.73
C ARG A 13 4.41 50.68 41.79
N ARG A 14 4.66 50.77 40.48
CA ARG A 14 4.15 49.84 39.48
C ARG A 14 4.85 48.50 39.70
N ARG A 15 4.11 47.50 40.18
CA ARG A 15 4.55 46.11 40.20
C ARG A 15 4.48 45.57 38.77
N ILE A 16 5.65 45.28 38.18
CA ILE A 16 5.78 44.57 36.92
C ILE A 16 5.52 43.09 37.25
N VAL A 17 4.36 42.56 36.87
CA VAL A 17 4.05 41.13 36.91
C VAL A 17 4.63 40.54 35.64
N THR A 18 5.79 39.91 35.76
CA THR A 18 6.41 39.11 34.69
C THR A 18 5.62 37.81 34.59
N GLY A 19 4.66 37.74 33.67
CA GLY A 19 3.93 36.52 33.35
C GLY A 19 4.86 35.57 32.59
N LEU A 20 5.31 34.50 33.24
CA LEU A 20 6.03 33.37 32.61
C LEU A 20 5.00 32.55 31.80
N ALA A 21 4.90 32.78 30.51
CA ALA A 21 4.10 31.97 29.61
C ALA A 21 4.82 30.62 29.41
N ALA A 22 4.41 29.59 30.13
CA ALA A 22 4.82 28.24 29.87
C ALA A 22 4.16 27.76 28.57
N VAL A 23 4.92 27.76 27.47
CA VAL A 23 4.53 27.10 26.21
C VAL A 23 4.57 25.60 26.45
N LEU A 24 3.42 25.00 26.70
CA LEU A 24 3.23 23.56 26.67
C LEU A 24 3.40 23.10 25.21
N ALA A 25 4.60 22.66 24.85
CA ALA A 25 4.84 21.93 23.61
C ALA A 25 4.18 20.56 23.75
N LEU A 26 2.94 20.44 23.24
CA LEU A 26 2.29 19.14 23.07
C LEU A 26 3.11 18.35 22.04
N PRO A 27 3.53 17.11 22.33
CA PRO A 27 4.17 16.28 21.33
C PRO A 27 3.13 16.02 20.21
N PHE A 28 3.38 16.57 19.04
CA PHE A 28 2.66 16.21 17.82
C PHE A 28 3.04 14.75 17.52
N ALA A 29 2.29 13.80 18.05
CA ALA A 29 2.38 12.41 17.60
C ALA A 29 1.87 12.36 16.16
N PRO A 30 2.61 11.72 15.21
CA PRO A 30 2.15 11.56 13.86
C PRO A 30 0.96 10.58 13.86
N ALA A 31 -0.26 11.11 13.97
CA ALA A 31 -1.50 10.35 13.88
C ALA A 31 -1.73 9.73 12.48
N SER A 32 -0.84 10.03 11.51
CA SER A 32 -0.98 9.63 10.11
C SER A 32 -0.52 8.21 9.81
N ALA A 33 0.48 7.66 10.52
CA ALA A 33 1.06 6.36 10.17
C ALA A 33 0.14 5.19 10.53
N ALA A 34 -0.43 5.14 11.72
CA ALA A 34 -1.31 4.04 12.14
C ALA A 34 -2.59 3.93 11.29
N GLY A 35 -3.13 5.06 10.84
CA GLY A 35 -4.30 5.10 9.94
C GLY A 35 -3.99 4.57 8.54
N SER A 36 -2.79 4.83 8.05
CA SER A 36 -2.32 4.43 6.73
C SER A 36 -2.02 2.93 6.65
N GLU A 37 -1.32 2.37 7.64
CA GLU A 37 -1.07 0.92 7.76
C GLU A 37 -2.38 0.13 7.85
N THR A 38 -3.34 0.62 8.64
CA THR A 38 -4.67 0.03 8.73
C THR A 38 -5.40 0.06 7.38
N ALA A 39 -5.30 1.15 6.62
CA ALA A 39 -5.89 1.27 5.29
C ALA A 39 -5.23 0.34 4.27
N ALA A 40 -3.89 0.21 4.29
CA ALA A 40 -3.16 -0.73 3.45
C ALA A 40 -3.52 -2.19 3.74
N LYS A 41 -3.64 -2.54 5.03
CA LYS A 41 -4.09 -3.86 5.46
C LYS A 41 -5.54 -4.14 5.04
N ALA A 42 -6.44 -3.16 5.18
CA ALA A 42 -7.82 -3.28 4.74
C ALA A 42 -7.91 -3.47 3.21
N PHE A 43 -7.06 -2.77 2.45
CA PHE A 43 -6.95 -2.92 1.00
C PHE A 43 -6.56 -4.36 0.61
N LEU A 44 -5.49 -4.92 1.20
CA LEU A 44 -5.09 -6.30 0.93
C LEU A 44 -6.15 -7.30 1.37
N ASN A 45 -6.75 -7.14 2.54
CA ASN A 45 -7.84 -7.99 3.00
C ASN A 45 -9.05 -7.96 2.05
N SER A 46 -9.33 -6.83 1.40
CA SER A 46 -10.42 -6.72 0.42
C SER A 46 -10.17 -7.59 -0.83
N ILE A 47 -8.92 -7.72 -1.24
CA ILE A 47 -8.48 -8.58 -2.35
C ILE A 47 -8.56 -10.05 -1.93
N TYR A 48 -7.91 -10.41 -0.83
CA TYR A 48 -7.76 -11.80 -0.42
C TYR A 48 -9.05 -12.47 0.06
N ARG A 49 -10.08 -11.72 0.41
CA ARG A 49 -11.42 -12.29 0.66
C ARG A 49 -11.99 -13.06 -0.53
N ASN A 50 -11.54 -12.76 -1.76
CA ASN A 50 -11.96 -13.46 -2.97
C ASN A 50 -11.29 -14.83 -3.13
N TYR A 51 -10.27 -15.13 -2.31
CA TYR A 51 -9.47 -16.35 -2.40
C TYR A 51 -9.75 -17.35 -1.30
N LEU A 52 -10.52 -17.00 -0.27
CA LEU A 52 -10.83 -17.92 0.82
C LEU A 52 -11.64 -19.13 0.32
N GLY A 53 -11.08 -20.32 0.51
CA GLY A 53 -11.61 -21.58 0.01
C GLY A 53 -10.97 -22.03 -1.31
N SER A 54 -11.58 -23.01 -1.97
CA SER A 54 -11.07 -23.64 -3.19
C SER A 54 -11.47 -22.87 -4.45
N SER A 55 -10.58 -22.80 -5.43
CA SER A 55 -10.84 -22.27 -6.78
C SER A 55 -11.91 -23.05 -7.53
N SER A 56 -12.06 -24.35 -7.27
CA SER A 56 -13.15 -25.20 -7.78
C SER A 56 -14.50 -24.97 -7.06
N GLY A 57 -14.49 -24.25 -5.93
CA GLY A 57 -15.66 -23.94 -5.11
C GLY A 57 -16.23 -22.55 -5.32
N ALA A 58 -16.54 -21.86 -4.19
CA ALA A 58 -17.11 -20.51 -4.18
C ALA A 58 -16.08 -19.39 -4.40
N ALA A 59 -14.80 -19.64 -4.11
CA ALA A 59 -13.73 -18.65 -4.31
C ALA A 59 -13.52 -18.39 -5.80
N LYS A 60 -13.58 -17.12 -6.22
CA LYS A 60 -13.50 -16.75 -7.64
C LYS A 60 -12.20 -16.05 -8.01
N GLY A 61 -11.38 -15.70 -7.02
CA GLY A 61 -10.19 -14.90 -7.23
C GLY A 61 -10.48 -13.50 -7.79
N VAL A 62 -9.44 -12.83 -8.24
CA VAL A 62 -9.53 -11.53 -8.91
C VAL A 62 -9.46 -11.74 -10.43
N PRO A 63 -10.53 -11.43 -11.20
CA PRO A 63 -10.51 -11.60 -12.65
C PRO A 63 -9.60 -10.54 -13.30
N LEU A 64 -8.37 -10.94 -13.63
CA LEU A 64 -7.37 -10.07 -14.29
C LEU A 64 -7.74 -9.68 -15.75
N THR A 65 -8.80 -10.24 -16.28
CA THR A 65 -9.44 -9.80 -17.55
C THR A 65 -10.28 -8.55 -17.38
N ASN A 66 -10.67 -8.21 -16.16
CA ASN A 66 -11.44 -7.00 -15.86
C ASN A 66 -10.47 -5.81 -15.72
N ALA A 67 -10.35 -5.02 -16.78
CA ALA A 67 -9.47 -3.86 -16.83
C ALA A 67 -9.73 -2.82 -15.73
N LYS A 68 -10.97 -2.66 -15.26
CA LYS A 68 -11.33 -1.75 -14.17
C LYS A 68 -10.74 -2.23 -12.85
N LEU A 69 -10.84 -3.52 -12.55
CA LEU A 69 -10.26 -4.11 -11.33
C LEU A 69 -8.72 -4.06 -11.38
N VAL A 70 -8.11 -4.41 -12.52
CA VAL A 70 -6.65 -4.35 -12.68
C VAL A 70 -6.14 -2.93 -12.43
N ARG A 71 -6.76 -1.90 -13.04
CA ARG A 71 -6.38 -0.50 -12.77
C ARG A 71 -6.70 -0.03 -11.35
N GLY A 72 -7.67 -0.64 -10.70
CA GLY A 72 -8.03 -0.35 -9.32
C GLY A 72 -7.06 -0.96 -8.30
N TYR A 73 -6.47 -2.10 -8.60
CA TYR A 73 -5.58 -2.79 -7.67
C TYR A 73 -4.10 -2.50 -7.89
N PHE A 74 -3.66 -2.30 -9.14
CA PHE A 74 -2.26 -2.15 -9.47
C PHE A 74 -1.89 -0.70 -9.79
N THR A 75 -0.62 -0.34 -9.60
CA THR A 75 -0.08 0.93 -10.10
C THR A 75 -0.24 1.00 -11.61
N VAL A 76 -0.34 2.21 -12.17
CA VAL A 76 -0.56 2.44 -13.60
C VAL A 76 0.40 1.63 -14.47
N GLY A 77 1.70 1.68 -14.17
CA GLY A 77 2.69 0.95 -14.95
C GLY A 77 2.54 -0.57 -14.89
N LEU A 78 2.20 -1.14 -13.71
CA LEU A 78 2.01 -2.58 -13.59
C LEU A 78 0.68 -3.03 -14.20
N ALA A 79 -0.38 -2.23 -14.05
CA ALA A 79 -1.66 -2.47 -14.70
C ALA A 79 -1.55 -2.50 -16.24
N SER A 80 -0.77 -1.58 -16.82
CA SER A 80 -0.50 -1.57 -18.26
C SER A 80 0.18 -2.87 -18.71
N LEU A 81 1.25 -3.30 -18.02
CA LEU A 81 1.96 -4.55 -18.35
C LEU A 81 1.01 -5.76 -18.35
N ILE A 82 0.17 -5.88 -17.30
CA ILE A 82 -0.81 -6.98 -17.20
C ILE A 82 -1.83 -6.95 -18.35
N LEU A 83 -2.38 -5.79 -18.64
CA LEU A 83 -3.42 -5.66 -19.67
C LEU A 83 -2.88 -5.83 -21.08
N GLU A 84 -1.69 -5.30 -21.36
CA GLU A 84 -1.01 -5.43 -22.65
C GLU A 84 -0.56 -6.88 -22.93
N ASP A 85 -0.05 -7.57 -21.90
CA ASP A 85 0.31 -8.99 -21.99
C ASP A 85 -0.92 -9.83 -22.38
N ARG A 86 -2.03 -9.66 -21.67
CA ARG A 86 -3.28 -10.38 -21.98
C ARG A 86 -3.85 -10.05 -23.36
N ALA A 87 -3.84 -8.77 -23.76
CA ALA A 87 -4.30 -8.37 -25.06
C ALA A 87 -3.42 -8.93 -26.20
N SER A 88 -2.10 -8.97 -25.99
CA SER A 88 -1.16 -9.52 -26.95
C SER A 88 -1.27 -11.04 -27.05
N ALA A 89 -1.38 -11.74 -25.93
CA ALA A 89 -1.59 -13.18 -25.87
C ALA A 89 -2.87 -13.59 -26.60
N ALA A 90 -3.97 -12.88 -26.33
CA ALA A 90 -5.26 -13.13 -27.01
C ALA A 90 -5.19 -12.94 -28.54
N LYS A 91 -4.43 -11.94 -29.02
CA LYS A 91 -4.21 -11.72 -30.47
C LYS A 91 -3.42 -12.84 -31.13
N ARG A 92 -2.48 -13.45 -30.40
CA ARG A 92 -1.65 -14.55 -30.90
C ARG A 92 -2.28 -15.93 -30.71
N GLY A 93 -3.35 -16.04 -29.92
CA GLY A 93 -3.92 -17.32 -29.50
C GLY A 93 -3.01 -18.11 -28.56
N GLU A 94 -2.18 -17.40 -27.77
CA GLU A 94 -1.20 -17.96 -26.85
C GLU A 94 -1.57 -17.64 -25.40
N PRO A 95 -1.07 -18.41 -24.41
CA PRO A 95 -1.16 -18.02 -23.01
C PRO A 95 -0.43 -16.68 -22.74
N PRO A 96 -0.94 -15.86 -21.78
CA PRO A 96 -0.20 -14.69 -21.34
C PRO A 96 1.06 -15.08 -20.57
N VAL A 97 2.01 -14.17 -20.43
CA VAL A 97 3.23 -14.40 -19.64
C VAL A 97 2.90 -14.61 -18.16
N LEU A 98 1.91 -13.88 -17.67
CA LEU A 98 1.30 -14.15 -16.37
C LEU A 98 0.19 -15.20 -16.55
N ASP A 99 0.56 -16.46 -16.53
CA ASP A 99 -0.35 -17.61 -16.75
C ASP A 99 -1.04 -18.11 -15.46
N GLY A 100 -0.57 -17.69 -14.29
CA GLY A 100 -1.18 -17.97 -12.99
C GLY A 100 -1.88 -16.78 -12.37
N ASP A 101 -2.51 -17.02 -11.22
CA ASP A 101 -3.06 -15.94 -10.40
C ASP A 101 -1.94 -15.36 -9.49
N PRO A 102 -1.59 -14.07 -9.61
CA PRO A 102 -0.48 -13.49 -8.87
C PRO A 102 -0.71 -13.43 -7.35
N PHE A 103 -1.95 -13.48 -6.91
CA PHE A 103 -2.29 -13.37 -5.49
C PHE A 103 -2.12 -14.69 -4.72
N VAL A 104 -2.03 -15.79 -5.43
CA VAL A 104 -1.77 -17.13 -4.83
C VAL A 104 -0.53 -17.78 -5.41
N GLY A 105 0.03 -17.27 -6.52
CA GLY A 105 1.22 -17.81 -7.19
C GLY A 105 0.96 -19.10 -7.98
N HIS A 106 -0.30 -19.51 -8.13
CA HIS A 106 -0.72 -20.76 -8.74
C HIS A 106 -1.91 -20.55 -9.69
N GLN A 107 -2.19 -21.55 -10.52
CA GLN A 107 -3.41 -21.56 -11.36
C GLN A 107 -4.64 -21.99 -10.55
N ASP A 108 -4.47 -22.98 -9.68
CA ASP A 108 -5.50 -23.49 -8.77
C ASP A 108 -5.09 -23.24 -7.32
N TRP A 109 -6.08 -23.08 -6.44
CA TRP A 109 -5.85 -22.86 -5.02
C TRP A 109 -6.94 -23.47 -4.14
N ASP A 110 -6.55 -23.73 -2.91
CA ASP A 110 -7.44 -24.03 -1.78
C ASP A 110 -6.89 -23.31 -0.53
N VAL A 111 -7.29 -22.03 -0.39
CA VAL A 111 -6.72 -21.12 0.60
C VAL A 111 -7.45 -21.22 1.92
N SER A 112 -6.66 -21.46 2.97
CA SER A 112 -7.10 -21.44 4.37
C SER A 112 -6.05 -20.73 5.25
N ASN A 113 -6.40 -20.46 6.51
CA ASN A 113 -5.51 -19.85 7.51
C ASN A 113 -4.84 -18.56 7.04
N LEU A 114 -5.59 -17.71 6.32
CA LEU A 114 -5.11 -16.46 5.77
C LEU A 114 -4.72 -15.46 6.86
N SER A 115 -3.53 -14.92 6.77
CA SER A 115 -3.02 -13.81 7.58
C SER A 115 -2.44 -12.72 6.69
N VAL A 116 -2.76 -11.47 6.97
CA VAL A 116 -2.22 -10.30 6.30
C VAL A 116 -1.54 -9.43 7.33
N ASP A 117 -0.26 -9.18 7.15
CA ASP A 117 0.53 -8.20 7.90
C ASP A 117 1.02 -7.10 6.98
N VAL A 118 1.10 -5.86 7.47
CA VAL A 118 1.55 -4.72 6.67
C VAL A 118 2.52 -3.90 7.51
N LYS A 119 3.62 -3.50 6.90
CA LYS A 119 4.58 -2.57 7.48
C LYS A 119 4.78 -1.39 6.54
N GLU A 120 4.58 -0.18 7.06
CA GLU A 120 4.89 1.03 6.31
C GLU A 120 6.41 1.23 6.20
N ASN A 121 6.82 1.71 5.03
CA ASN A 121 8.18 2.15 4.74
C ASN A 121 8.13 3.58 4.20
N GLY A 122 7.82 4.52 5.10
CA GLY A 122 7.59 5.94 4.77
C GLY A 122 6.14 6.25 4.36
N ALA A 123 5.87 7.50 4.03
CA ALA A 123 4.51 8.04 3.85
C ALA A 123 3.75 7.45 2.64
N PHE A 124 4.47 6.91 1.65
CA PHE A 124 3.89 6.50 0.36
C PHE A 124 4.17 5.06 -0.01
N LYS A 125 4.84 4.30 0.85
CA LYS A 125 5.19 2.89 0.61
C LYS A 125 4.81 2.02 1.79
N ALA A 126 4.37 0.80 1.50
CA ALA A 126 4.19 -0.24 2.49
C ALA A 126 4.55 -1.60 1.89
N MET A 127 4.93 -2.54 2.76
CA MET A 127 5.15 -3.93 2.42
C MET A 127 4.09 -4.77 3.11
N GLY A 128 3.27 -5.44 2.32
CA GLY A 128 2.32 -6.44 2.78
C GLY A 128 2.96 -7.81 2.76
N THR A 129 2.81 -8.57 3.83
CA THR A 129 3.13 -9.99 3.89
C THR A 129 1.83 -10.76 4.04
N VAL A 130 1.53 -11.60 3.08
CA VAL A 130 0.34 -12.46 3.08
C VAL A 130 0.79 -13.90 3.23
N SER A 131 0.33 -14.54 4.30
CA SER A 131 0.63 -15.93 4.60
C SER A 131 -0.67 -16.73 4.63
N PHE A 132 -0.67 -17.90 4.04
CA PHE A 132 -1.84 -18.79 4.01
C PHE A 132 -1.42 -20.24 3.82
N MET A 133 -2.36 -21.15 4.00
CA MET A 133 -2.19 -22.53 3.56
C MET A 133 -2.85 -22.69 2.20
N ASN A 134 -2.14 -23.23 1.22
CA ASN A 134 -2.69 -23.61 -0.08
C ASN A 134 -2.68 -25.13 -0.25
N ALA A 135 -3.85 -25.74 -0.28
CA ALA A 135 -3.99 -27.20 -0.31
C ALA A 135 -3.13 -27.91 0.77
N GLY A 136 -3.12 -27.36 1.99
CA GLY A 136 -2.37 -27.88 3.13
C GLY A 136 -0.87 -27.52 3.15
N LYS A 137 -0.35 -26.76 2.18
CA LYS A 137 1.04 -26.30 2.15
C LYS A 137 1.13 -24.83 2.56
N PRO A 138 2.11 -24.43 3.38
CA PRO A 138 2.31 -23.03 3.74
C PRO A 138 2.84 -22.25 2.55
N GLU A 139 2.22 -21.11 2.29
CA GLU A 139 2.61 -20.15 1.25
C GLU A 139 2.78 -18.77 1.84
N LYS A 140 3.68 -18.01 1.24
CA LYS A 140 3.94 -16.63 1.61
C LYS A 140 4.16 -15.79 0.36
N ILE A 141 3.45 -14.66 0.30
CA ILE A 141 3.57 -13.68 -0.78
C ILE A 141 3.90 -12.33 -0.16
N VAL A 142 4.85 -11.62 -0.74
CA VAL A 142 5.19 -10.26 -0.34
C VAL A 142 4.68 -9.28 -1.40
N ILE A 143 4.00 -8.23 -0.97
CA ILE A 143 3.34 -7.27 -1.85
C ILE A 143 3.89 -5.87 -1.56
N GLU A 144 4.54 -5.28 -2.55
CA GLU A 144 4.92 -3.87 -2.48
C GLU A 144 3.69 -3.01 -2.79
N LEU A 145 3.40 -2.08 -1.89
CA LEU A 145 2.30 -1.13 -2.02
C LEU A 145 2.83 0.30 -2.18
N LEU A 146 2.23 1.04 -3.10
CA LEU A 146 2.43 2.47 -3.25
C LEU A 146 1.11 3.20 -3.02
N ARG A 147 1.19 4.32 -2.31
CA ARG A 147 0.05 5.22 -2.09
C ARG A 147 -0.02 6.24 -3.22
N SER A 148 -1.20 6.34 -3.84
CA SER A 148 -1.52 7.33 -4.87
C SER A 148 -2.73 8.14 -4.40
N GLY A 149 -2.50 9.37 -3.94
CA GLY A 149 -3.51 10.11 -3.20
C GLY A 149 -3.87 9.41 -1.89
N ASP A 150 -5.14 9.11 -1.69
CA ASP A 150 -5.62 8.38 -0.51
C ASP A 150 -5.76 6.87 -0.72
N GLU A 151 -5.40 6.36 -1.90
CA GLU A 151 -5.59 4.97 -2.27
C GLU A 151 -4.27 4.20 -2.36
N TRP A 152 -4.28 2.97 -1.89
CA TRP A 152 -3.16 2.05 -2.06
C TRP A 152 -3.27 1.30 -3.39
N ARG A 153 -2.09 1.04 -4.00
CA ARG A 153 -1.95 0.26 -5.25
C ARG A 153 -0.79 -0.70 -5.11
N ILE A 154 -0.93 -1.87 -5.70
CA ILE A 154 0.13 -2.87 -5.79
C ILE A 154 1.16 -2.40 -6.81
N ALA A 155 2.41 -2.26 -6.37
CA ALA A 155 3.55 -1.90 -7.21
C ALA A 155 4.31 -3.12 -7.73
N ASP A 156 4.41 -4.18 -6.91
CA ASP A 156 4.95 -5.47 -7.29
C ASP A 156 4.40 -6.57 -6.38
N ILE A 157 4.49 -7.81 -6.83
CA ILE A 157 4.19 -9.02 -6.05
C ILE A 157 5.41 -9.93 -6.15
N GLU A 158 5.87 -10.42 -5.01
CA GLU A 158 7.04 -11.29 -4.90
C GLU A 158 6.62 -12.68 -4.38
N TRP A 159 7.05 -13.69 -5.09
CA TRP A 159 6.97 -15.11 -4.75
C TRP A 159 8.38 -15.67 -4.58
N ASP A 160 8.52 -16.88 -4.09
CA ASP A 160 9.82 -17.55 -3.99
C ASP A 160 10.56 -17.65 -5.35
N SER A 161 9.83 -17.70 -6.47
CA SER A 161 10.37 -17.79 -7.84
C SER A 161 10.74 -16.46 -8.46
N GLY A 162 10.49 -15.33 -7.81
CA GLY A 162 10.76 -13.98 -8.30
C GLY A 162 9.60 -13.02 -8.17
N THR A 163 9.59 -11.94 -8.97
CA THR A 163 8.56 -10.90 -8.87
C THR A 163 7.74 -10.75 -10.15
N LEU A 164 6.53 -10.21 -10.03
CA LEU A 164 5.63 -9.96 -11.16
C LEU A 164 6.27 -9.01 -12.18
N ARG A 165 6.92 -7.93 -11.74
CA ARG A 165 7.68 -7.06 -12.65
C ARG A 165 8.88 -7.76 -13.25
N GLY A 166 9.54 -8.63 -12.49
CA GLY A 166 10.66 -9.46 -12.97
C GLY A 166 10.23 -10.41 -14.09
N LEU A 167 9.03 -10.96 -14.01
CA LEU A 167 8.44 -11.80 -15.04
C LEU A 167 8.34 -11.04 -16.39
N TYR A 168 7.79 -9.84 -16.39
CA TYR A 168 7.66 -9.02 -17.59
C TYR A 168 9.01 -8.51 -18.14
N ARG A 169 9.98 -8.22 -17.28
CA ARG A 169 11.33 -7.82 -17.70
C ARG A 169 12.05 -8.96 -18.42
N ARG A 170 11.93 -10.20 -17.94
CA ARG A 170 12.53 -11.37 -18.61
C ARG A 170 11.94 -11.58 -20.01
N LYS A 171 10.64 -11.41 -20.18
CA LYS A 171 9.99 -11.47 -21.50
C LYS A 171 10.59 -10.44 -22.47
N ALA A 172 10.62 -9.17 -22.05
CA ALA A 172 11.12 -8.09 -22.89
C ALA A 172 12.59 -8.30 -23.33
N ALA A 173 13.43 -8.83 -22.43
CA ALA A 173 14.82 -9.18 -22.77
C ALA A 173 14.89 -10.29 -23.83
N HIS A 174 14.06 -11.31 -23.73
CA HIS A 174 14.01 -12.43 -24.68
C HIS A 174 13.51 -11.98 -26.06
N GLU A 175 12.48 -11.14 -26.11
CA GLU A 175 11.95 -10.60 -27.38
C GLU A 175 12.96 -9.66 -28.06
N GLY A 176 13.77 -8.90 -27.30
CA GLY A 176 14.82 -8.04 -27.82
C GLY A 176 16.02 -8.79 -28.37
N GLU A 177 16.28 -10.01 -27.91
CA GLU A 177 17.39 -10.86 -28.40
C GLU A 177 17.03 -11.63 -29.70
N VAL A 178 15.75 -11.89 -29.91
CA VAL A 178 15.23 -12.65 -31.08
C VAL A 178 14.95 -11.75 -32.29
N ALA A 179 14.95 -10.41 -32.14
CA ALA A 179 14.74 -9.49 -33.25
C ALA A 179 15.91 -9.62 -34.27
N PRO A 180 15.67 -10.04 -35.52
CA PRO A 180 16.72 -10.18 -36.51
C PRO A 180 17.35 -8.82 -36.85
N ARG A 181 18.66 -8.78 -36.95
CA ARG A 181 19.42 -7.63 -37.47
C ARG A 181 19.13 -7.42 -38.94
#